data_1d21c0d83bc8c2a468e1a0b35944a339
#
_entry.id   1d21c0d83bc8c2a468e1a0b35944a339
#
_cell.length_a   1.000
_cell.length_b   1.000
_cell.length_c   1.000
_cell.angle_alpha   90.00
_cell.angle_beta   90.00
_cell.angle_gamma   90.00
#
_symmetry.space_group_name_H-M   'P 1'
#
loop_
_entity.id
_entity.type
_entity.pdbx_description
1 polymer ?
#
loop_
_entity_poly.entity_id
_entity_poly.type
_entity_poly.pdbx_seq_one_letter_code
_entity_poly.pdbx_strand_id
1 'polypeptide(L)'
;EEKVGLRSLILEKFSKELLIEIYKLVKDWSVDNNNKRDILFDILNQYNIQYYPIGSGTNRYAALIDGYIFKFALDADGMIDNKREFKYCLPMQPYVIKTYEVLPDGLIAVCEYVELMTIDEFNDSRVRSKMRKILDDIGDSYFIGDIGIDAKNYTNWGWRKNTQEIL
;
A
#
# COMPACT_ATOMS: atom_id res chain seq x y z
N GLU A 1 -24.46 4.52 -24.39
CA GLU A 1 -23.44 3.78 -23.60
C GLU A 1 -23.36 4.45 -22.23
N GLU A 2 -24.04 3.88 -21.26
CA GLU A 2 -23.90 4.29 -19.85
C GLU A 2 -22.47 4.04 -19.42
N LYS A 3 -21.73 5.10 -19.13
CA LYS A 3 -20.51 5.02 -18.33
C LYS A 3 -20.91 4.50 -16.94
N VAL A 4 -20.77 3.20 -16.73
CA VAL A 4 -20.78 2.65 -15.36
C VAL A 4 -19.66 3.35 -14.63
N GLY A 5 -20.00 4.35 -13.83
CA GLY A 5 -19.06 5.06 -12.98
C GLY A 5 -18.39 4.05 -12.07
N LEU A 6 -17.08 3.90 -12.17
CA LEU A 6 -16.29 3.10 -11.23
C LEU A 6 -16.61 3.62 -9.83
N ARG A 7 -17.24 2.78 -9.03
CA ARG A 7 -17.56 3.07 -7.63
C ARG A 7 -16.26 3.25 -6.86
N SER A 8 -16.12 4.36 -6.13
CA SER A 8 -14.96 4.62 -5.28
C SER A 8 -14.99 3.71 -4.05
N LEU A 9 -14.00 2.84 -3.90
CA LEU A 9 -13.84 1.99 -2.71
C LEU A 9 -13.62 2.82 -1.45
N ILE A 10 -12.87 3.92 -1.57
CA ILE A 10 -12.58 4.81 -0.45
C ILE A 10 -13.85 5.57 -0.03
N LEU A 11 -14.52 6.23 -0.96
CA LEU A 11 -15.68 7.09 -0.65
C LEU A 11 -16.92 6.30 -0.21
N GLU A 12 -17.01 5.02 -0.54
CA GLU A 12 -18.06 4.13 -0.01
C GLU A 12 -17.83 3.79 1.47
N LYS A 13 -16.58 3.72 1.90
CA LYS A 13 -16.21 3.29 3.24
C LYS A 13 -15.95 4.47 4.19
N PHE A 14 -15.41 5.56 3.68
CA PHE A 14 -14.96 6.71 4.46
C PHE A 14 -15.85 7.92 4.19
N SER A 15 -16.53 8.41 5.24
CA SER A 15 -17.29 9.65 5.16
C SER A 15 -16.38 10.86 4.97
N LYS A 16 -16.94 11.95 4.50
CA LYS A 16 -16.20 13.21 4.35
C LYS A 16 -15.61 13.69 5.68
N GLU A 17 -16.36 13.56 6.75
CA GLU A 17 -15.94 13.92 8.12
C GLU A 17 -14.73 13.10 8.55
N LEU A 18 -14.78 11.79 8.35
CA LEU A 18 -13.67 10.88 8.65
C LEU A 18 -12.42 11.24 7.85
N LEU A 19 -12.55 11.52 6.56
CA LEU A 19 -11.41 11.91 5.71
C LEU A 19 -10.80 13.24 6.17
N ILE A 20 -11.62 14.19 6.63
CA ILE A 20 -11.14 15.47 7.19
C ILE A 20 -10.34 15.22 8.48
N GLU A 21 -10.80 14.36 9.36
CA GLU A 21 -10.07 14.04 10.59
C GLU A 21 -8.73 13.36 10.31
N ILE A 22 -8.70 12.39 9.40
CA ILE A 22 -7.46 11.73 8.98
C ILE A 22 -6.51 12.76 8.36
N TYR A 23 -6.99 13.64 7.50
CA TYR A 23 -6.18 14.69 6.87
C TYR A 23 -5.56 15.64 7.90
N LYS A 24 -6.35 16.07 8.89
CA LYS A 24 -5.84 16.92 9.98
C LYS A 24 -4.73 16.23 10.78
N LEU A 25 -4.91 14.94 11.08
CA LEU A 25 -3.89 14.16 11.76
C LEU A 25 -2.59 14.09 10.97
N VAL A 26 -2.68 13.81 9.67
CA VAL A 26 -1.50 13.73 8.78
C VAL A 26 -0.75 15.07 8.73
N LYS A 27 -1.47 16.18 8.72
CA LYS A 27 -0.91 17.54 8.68
C LYS A 27 -0.42 18.07 10.03
N ASP A 28 -0.69 17.37 11.11
CA ASP A 28 -0.23 17.80 12.44
C ASP A 28 1.26 17.48 12.64
N TRP A 29 2.09 18.49 12.52
CA TRP A 29 3.54 18.40 12.66
C TRP A 29 4.00 18.22 14.11
N SER A 30 3.11 18.45 15.08
CA SER A 30 3.42 18.28 16.51
C SER A 30 3.39 16.83 16.96
N VAL A 31 2.82 15.94 16.13
CA VAL A 31 2.66 14.50 16.41
C VAL A 31 3.60 13.71 15.51
N ASP A 32 4.43 12.86 16.08
CA ASP A 32 5.27 11.94 15.31
C ASP A 32 4.46 10.78 14.69
N ASN A 33 5.03 10.12 13.67
CA ASN A 33 4.33 9.09 12.92
C ASN A 33 3.92 7.87 13.74
N ASN A 34 4.63 7.52 14.80
CA ASN A 34 4.25 6.42 15.67
C ASN A 34 2.97 6.76 16.45
N ASN A 35 2.92 7.97 17.02
CA ASN A 35 1.73 8.46 17.72
C ASN A 35 0.56 8.69 16.74
N LYS A 36 0.82 9.18 15.53
CA LYS A 36 -0.23 9.31 14.49
C LYS A 36 -0.89 7.99 14.17
N ARG A 37 -0.12 6.91 14.12
CA ARG A 37 -0.67 5.58 13.89
C ARG A 37 -1.69 5.19 14.96
N ASP A 38 -1.35 5.40 16.23
CA ASP A 38 -2.24 5.04 17.33
C ASP A 38 -3.52 5.91 17.33
N ILE A 39 -3.38 7.21 17.04
CA ILE A 39 -4.51 8.13 16.88
C ILE A 39 -5.37 7.74 15.68
N LEU A 40 -4.76 7.31 14.57
CA LEU A 40 -5.50 6.80 13.40
C LEU A 40 -6.40 5.62 13.77
N PHE A 41 -5.91 4.68 14.58
CA PHE A 41 -6.72 3.56 15.07
C PHE A 41 -7.92 4.03 15.89
N ASP A 42 -7.70 4.97 16.79
CA ASP A 42 -8.79 5.53 17.60
C ASP A 42 -9.85 6.19 16.70
N ILE A 43 -9.42 6.93 15.68
CA ILE A 43 -10.32 7.54 14.70
C ILE A 43 -11.11 6.45 13.94
N LEU A 44 -10.45 5.44 13.40
CA LEU A 44 -11.12 4.35 12.68
C LEU A 44 -12.15 3.63 13.57
N ASN A 45 -11.82 3.38 14.83
CA ASN A 45 -12.71 2.77 15.80
C ASN A 45 -13.94 3.67 16.11
N GLN A 46 -13.75 4.98 16.26
CA GLN A 46 -14.86 5.93 16.48
C GLN A 46 -15.86 5.93 15.34
N TYR A 47 -15.41 5.72 14.11
CA TYR A 47 -16.26 5.63 12.92
C TYR A 47 -16.73 4.20 12.60
N ASN A 48 -16.51 3.24 13.50
CA ASN A 48 -16.88 1.82 13.34
C ASN A 48 -16.30 1.16 12.07
N ILE A 49 -15.12 1.59 11.64
CA ILE A 49 -14.41 0.93 10.56
C ILE A 49 -13.77 -0.34 11.08
N GLN A 50 -14.18 -1.48 10.51
CA GLN A 50 -13.54 -2.77 10.82
C GLN A 50 -12.26 -2.92 10.02
N TYR A 51 -11.14 -3.17 10.69
CA TYR A 51 -9.84 -3.32 10.05
C TYR A 51 -8.95 -4.33 10.77
N TYR A 52 -8.02 -4.90 10.01
CA TYR A 52 -6.93 -5.69 10.55
C TYR A 52 -5.60 -4.98 10.29
N PRO A 53 -4.79 -4.74 11.33
CA PRO A 53 -3.44 -4.19 11.16
C PRO A 53 -2.58 -5.11 10.29
N ILE A 54 -1.94 -4.56 9.26
CA ILE A 54 -0.99 -5.28 8.41
C ILE A 54 0.44 -4.89 8.77
N GLY A 55 0.72 -3.61 8.83
CA GLY A 55 2.05 -3.11 9.18
C GLY A 55 2.22 -1.63 8.92
N SER A 56 3.33 -1.10 9.42
CA SER A 56 3.70 0.29 9.22
C SER A 56 5.09 0.39 8.61
N GLY A 57 5.21 1.21 7.58
CA GLY A 57 6.48 1.78 7.15
C GLY A 57 6.77 3.09 7.88
N THR A 58 7.80 3.81 7.46
CA THR A 58 8.19 5.09 8.04
C THR A 58 7.08 6.14 7.90
N ASN A 59 6.47 6.23 6.72
CA ASN A 59 5.59 7.33 6.32
C ASN A 59 4.14 6.89 6.09
N ARG A 60 3.85 5.59 6.18
CA ARG A 60 2.53 5.03 5.87
C ARG A 60 2.17 3.89 6.80
N TYR A 61 0.89 3.70 6.95
CA TYR A 61 0.30 2.58 7.68
C TYR A 61 -0.63 1.78 6.76
N ALA A 62 -0.54 0.46 6.82
CA ALA A 62 -1.36 -0.45 6.02
C ALA A 62 -2.32 -1.26 6.90
N ALA A 63 -3.58 -1.30 6.51
CA ALA A 63 -4.62 -2.10 7.15
C ALA A 63 -5.46 -2.84 6.11
N LEU A 64 -5.91 -4.04 6.47
CA LEU A 64 -6.86 -4.81 5.68
C LEU A 64 -8.29 -4.37 6.03
N ILE A 65 -9.03 -3.90 5.04
CA ILE A 65 -10.42 -3.46 5.17
C ILE A 65 -11.21 -4.05 4.00
N ASP A 66 -12.26 -4.82 4.31
CA ASP A 66 -13.14 -5.45 3.31
C ASP A 66 -12.39 -6.23 2.21
N GLY A 67 -11.30 -6.90 2.55
CA GLY A 67 -10.50 -7.70 1.62
C GLY A 67 -9.49 -6.92 0.77
N TYR A 68 -9.35 -5.62 1.00
CA TYR A 68 -8.37 -4.74 0.34
C TYR A 68 -7.37 -4.17 1.33
N ILE A 69 -6.18 -3.86 0.85
CA ILE A 69 -5.18 -3.13 1.64
C ILE A 69 -5.40 -1.63 1.47
N PHE A 70 -5.69 -0.96 2.59
CA PHE A 70 -5.76 0.50 2.66
C PHE A 70 -4.44 1.02 3.22
N LYS A 71 -3.74 1.84 2.44
CA LYS A 71 -2.50 2.50 2.83
C LYS A 71 -2.80 3.94 3.22
N PHE A 72 -2.69 4.23 4.49
CA PHE A 72 -2.88 5.57 5.04
C PHE A 72 -1.54 6.30 5.08
N ALA A 73 -1.47 7.50 4.53
CA ALA A 73 -0.33 8.38 4.75
C ALA A 73 -0.29 8.81 6.22
N LEU A 74 0.90 8.93 6.78
CA LEU A 74 1.13 9.49 8.12
C LEU A 74 1.72 10.90 8.05
N ASP A 75 2.28 11.25 6.90
CA ASP A 75 2.89 12.54 6.61
C ASP A 75 2.81 12.89 5.12
N ALA A 76 3.42 14.01 4.73
CA ALA A 76 3.43 14.48 3.35
C ALA A 76 4.18 13.50 2.41
N ASP A 77 5.23 12.85 2.88
CA ASP A 77 5.99 11.87 2.08
C ASP A 77 5.14 10.63 1.82
N GLY A 78 4.36 10.17 2.80
CA GLY A 78 3.40 9.10 2.62
C GLY A 78 2.32 9.41 1.58
N MET A 79 1.86 10.67 1.51
CA MET A 79 0.92 11.12 0.48
C MET A 79 1.55 11.07 -0.92
N ILE A 80 2.82 11.46 -1.03
CA ILE A 80 3.58 11.38 -2.29
C ILE A 80 3.76 9.91 -2.70
N ASP A 81 4.12 9.05 -1.77
CA ASP A 81 4.33 7.62 -2.02
C ASP A 81 3.07 6.93 -2.52
N ASN A 82 1.91 7.21 -1.92
CA ASN A 82 0.63 6.68 -2.39
C ASN A 82 0.33 7.06 -3.85
N LYS A 83 0.56 8.32 -4.21
CA LYS A 83 0.38 8.78 -5.60
C LYS A 83 1.40 8.16 -6.55
N ARG A 84 2.64 8.00 -6.10
CA ARG A 84 3.71 7.39 -6.88
C ARG A 84 3.41 5.92 -7.18
N GLU A 85 3.01 5.15 -6.18
CA GLU A 85 2.63 3.74 -6.37
C GLU A 85 1.48 3.60 -7.36
N PHE A 86 0.45 4.41 -7.25
CA PHE A 86 -0.67 4.41 -8.21
C PHE A 86 -0.21 4.70 -9.65
N LYS A 87 0.66 5.69 -9.81
CA LYS A 87 1.20 6.08 -11.13
C LYS A 87 1.97 4.95 -11.80
N TYR A 88 2.76 4.20 -11.03
CA TYR A 88 3.67 3.20 -11.57
C TYR A 88 3.12 1.76 -11.54
N CYS A 89 2.02 1.49 -10.83
CA CYS A 89 1.53 0.13 -10.69
C CYS A 89 1.11 -0.50 -12.02
N LEU A 90 0.44 0.23 -12.91
CA LEU A 90 -0.04 -0.31 -14.18
C LEU A 90 1.09 -0.66 -15.15
N PRO A 91 2.08 0.23 -15.42
CA PRO A 91 3.21 -0.08 -16.28
C PRO A 91 4.05 -1.26 -15.78
N MET A 92 4.08 -1.49 -14.46
CA MET A 92 4.93 -2.50 -13.83
C MET A 92 4.22 -3.84 -13.57
N GLN A 93 2.97 -3.99 -14.00
CA GLN A 93 2.30 -5.29 -13.89
C GLN A 93 3.02 -6.35 -14.72
N PRO A 94 3.06 -7.61 -14.26
CA PRO A 94 2.45 -8.14 -13.03
C PRO A 94 3.35 -8.07 -11.78
N TYR A 95 4.50 -7.40 -11.82
CA TYR A 95 5.56 -7.49 -10.82
C TYR A 95 5.31 -6.73 -9.52
N VAL A 96 4.33 -5.83 -9.51
CA VAL A 96 3.99 -5.04 -8.32
C VAL A 96 2.53 -5.20 -7.94
N ILE A 97 2.24 -4.94 -6.65
CA ILE A 97 0.88 -4.94 -6.13
C ILE A 97 0.02 -3.94 -6.91
N LYS A 98 -1.17 -4.37 -7.33
CA LYS A 98 -2.13 -3.46 -7.98
C LYS A 98 -2.63 -2.42 -7.00
N THR A 99 -2.55 -1.16 -7.38
CA THR A 99 -3.24 -0.06 -6.70
C THR A 99 -4.50 0.27 -7.49
N TYR A 100 -5.66 0.04 -6.87
CA TYR A 100 -6.95 0.24 -7.53
C TYR A 100 -7.39 1.69 -7.53
N GLU A 101 -7.08 2.40 -6.46
CA GLU A 101 -7.55 3.76 -6.22
C GLU A 101 -6.56 4.51 -5.33
N VAL A 102 -6.45 5.81 -5.54
CA VAL A 102 -5.79 6.75 -4.65
C VAL A 102 -6.59 8.04 -4.58
N LEU A 103 -6.74 8.63 -3.40
CA LEU A 103 -7.32 9.96 -3.29
C LEU A 103 -6.43 11.00 -3.98
N PRO A 104 -6.99 12.07 -4.55
CA PRO A 104 -6.23 13.06 -5.31
C PRO A 104 -5.07 13.70 -4.54
N ASP A 105 -5.22 13.85 -3.22
CA ASP A 105 -4.16 14.36 -2.34
C ASP A 105 -3.16 13.27 -1.90
N GLY A 106 -3.46 11.99 -2.12
CA GLY A 106 -2.62 10.87 -1.71
C GLY A 106 -2.85 10.40 -0.27
N LEU A 107 -3.87 10.90 0.41
CA LEU A 107 -4.14 10.57 1.82
C LEU A 107 -4.32 9.07 2.05
N ILE A 108 -5.08 8.42 1.17
CA ILE A 108 -5.38 6.98 1.20
C ILE A 108 -5.20 6.39 -0.19
N ALA A 109 -4.56 5.23 -0.27
CA ALA A 109 -4.53 4.37 -1.44
C ALA A 109 -5.14 3.00 -1.11
N VAL A 110 -5.80 2.37 -2.09
CA VAL A 110 -6.38 1.03 -1.97
C VAL A 110 -5.67 0.09 -2.93
N CYS A 111 -5.14 -0.99 -2.38
CA CYS A 111 -4.35 -1.97 -3.10
C CYS A 111 -4.93 -3.37 -2.98
N GLU A 112 -4.51 -4.26 -3.89
CA GLU A 112 -4.83 -5.68 -3.75
C GLU A 112 -4.20 -6.26 -2.48
N TYR A 113 -4.88 -7.25 -1.89
CA TYR A 113 -4.34 -8.04 -0.80
C TYR A 113 -3.45 -9.15 -1.36
N VAL A 114 -2.23 -9.25 -0.84
CA VAL A 114 -1.27 -10.31 -1.15
C VAL A 114 -0.76 -10.93 0.14
N GLU A 115 -0.43 -12.22 0.10
CA GLU A 115 0.23 -12.87 1.23
C GLU A 115 1.70 -12.46 1.26
N LEU A 116 2.17 -11.97 2.40
CA LEU A 116 3.58 -11.65 2.57
C LEU A 116 4.43 -12.91 2.52
N MET A 117 5.59 -12.80 1.91
CA MET A 117 6.59 -13.87 1.85
C MET A 117 7.17 -14.11 3.25
N THR A 118 7.31 -15.37 3.63
CA THR A 118 8.03 -15.75 4.85
C THR A 118 9.54 -15.68 4.64
N ILE A 119 10.29 -15.61 5.75
CA ILE A 119 11.75 -15.59 5.66
C ILE A 119 12.31 -16.88 5.06
N ASP A 120 11.68 -18.03 5.30
CA ASP A 120 12.09 -19.30 4.74
C ASP A 120 11.86 -19.36 3.23
N GLU A 121 10.71 -18.88 2.75
CA GLU A 121 10.43 -18.72 1.32
C GLU A 121 11.42 -17.77 0.66
N PHE A 122 11.68 -16.62 1.29
CA PHE A 122 12.67 -15.65 0.79
C PHE A 122 14.08 -16.24 0.64
N ASN A 123 14.47 -17.17 1.51
CA ASN A 123 15.78 -17.82 1.49
C ASN A 123 15.82 -19.06 0.59
N ASP A 124 14.68 -19.55 0.09
CA ASP A 124 14.64 -20.65 -0.87
C ASP A 124 15.33 -20.25 -2.19
N SER A 125 16.23 -21.11 -2.67
CA SER A 125 17.05 -20.83 -3.86
C SER A 125 16.22 -20.64 -5.14
N ARG A 126 15.10 -21.38 -5.27
CA ARG A 126 14.20 -21.28 -6.43
C ARG A 126 13.42 -19.98 -6.41
N VAL A 127 12.95 -19.58 -5.21
CA VAL A 127 12.26 -18.31 -5.01
C VAL A 127 13.20 -17.15 -5.30
N ARG A 128 14.42 -17.19 -4.76
CA ARG A 128 15.46 -16.18 -5.03
C ARG A 128 15.81 -16.04 -6.51
N SER A 129 15.85 -17.15 -7.24
CA SER A 129 16.10 -17.13 -8.68
C SER A 129 14.97 -16.41 -9.43
N LYS A 130 13.70 -16.66 -9.07
CA LYS A 130 12.54 -15.95 -9.64
C LYS A 130 12.55 -14.46 -9.30
N MET A 131 12.86 -14.13 -8.05
CA MET A 131 12.95 -12.73 -7.60
C MET A 131 14.02 -11.97 -8.37
N ARG A 132 15.20 -12.59 -8.58
CA ARG A 132 16.27 -11.97 -9.36
C ARG A 132 15.83 -11.67 -10.78
N LYS A 133 15.13 -12.61 -11.42
CA LYS A 133 14.58 -12.39 -12.76
C LYS A 133 13.60 -11.21 -12.80
N ILE A 134 12.71 -11.09 -11.80
CA ILE A 134 11.79 -9.95 -11.69
C ILE A 134 12.57 -8.64 -11.58
N LEU A 135 13.61 -8.61 -10.75
CA LEU A 135 14.44 -7.40 -10.57
C LEU A 135 15.19 -7.03 -11.85
N ASP A 136 15.70 -8.01 -12.58
CA ASP A 136 16.36 -7.80 -13.87
C ASP A 136 15.35 -7.22 -14.88
N ASP A 137 14.17 -7.81 -14.98
CA ASP A 137 13.10 -7.36 -15.88
C ASP A 137 12.64 -5.91 -15.56
N ILE A 138 12.48 -5.59 -14.26
CA ILE A 138 12.12 -4.23 -13.80
C ILE A 138 13.26 -3.25 -14.04
N GLY A 139 14.49 -3.63 -13.69
CA GLY A 139 15.67 -2.76 -13.79
C GLY A 139 15.95 -2.29 -15.22
N ASP A 140 15.74 -3.15 -16.18
CA ASP A 140 15.93 -2.83 -17.61
C ASP A 140 14.81 -1.93 -18.17
N SER A 141 13.63 -1.95 -17.56
CA SER A 141 12.43 -1.29 -18.08
C SER A 141 12.07 0.00 -17.35
N TYR A 142 12.43 0.13 -16.06
CA TYR A 142 11.99 1.23 -15.20
C TYR A 142 13.08 1.69 -14.25
N PHE A 143 13.38 2.98 -14.28
CA PHE A 143 14.21 3.61 -13.25
C PHE A 143 13.34 3.88 -12.01
N ILE A 144 13.42 2.98 -11.03
CA ILE A 144 12.73 3.12 -9.77
C ILE A 144 13.80 3.17 -8.66
N GLY A 145 14.11 4.34 -8.18
CA GLY A 145 14.94 4.62 -7.01
C GLY A 145 15.69 3.43 -6.38
N ASP A 146 15.50 3.21 -5.08
CA ASP A 146 16.25 2.22 -4.30
C ASP A 146 15.65 0.80 -4.31
N ILE A 147 15.03 0.35 -5.41
CA ILE A 147 14.48 -1.02 -5.53
C ILE A 147 15.48 -2.08 -5.06
N GLY A 148 16.75 -1.92 -5.35
CA GLY A 148 17.78 -2.86 -4.94
C GLY A 148 17.94 -2.98 -3.42
N ILE A 149 17.63 -1.92 -2.66
CA ILE A 149 17.64 -1.93 -1.18
C ILE A 149 16.36 -2.54 -0.66
N ASP A 150 15.22 -2.11 -1.17
CA ASP A 150 13.90 -2.61 -0.77
C ASP A 150 13.74 -4.09 -1.06
N ALA A 151 14.27 -4.57 -2.17
CA ALA A 151 14.25 -5.97 -2.56
C ALA A 151 15.06 -6.91 -1.63
N LYS A 152 15.93 -6.39 -0.77
CA LYS A 152 16.65 -7.16 0.22
C LYS A 152 15.83 -7.49 1.47
N ASN A 153 14.68 -6.86 1.64
CA ASN A 153 13.81 -7.10 2.76
C ASN A 153 12.67 -8.04 2.35
N TYR A 154 12.59 -9.22 2.96
CA TYR A 154 11.55 -10.21 2.64
C TYR A 154 10.12 -9.68 2.85
N THR A 155 9.93 -8.71 3.73
CA THR A 155 8.62 -8.09 3.99
C THR A 155 8.10 -7.23 2.84
N ASN A 156 8.94 -6.94 1.84
CA ASN A 156 8.56 -6.21 0.63
C ASN A 156 8.17 -7.15 -0.52
N TRP A 157 8.14 -8.46 -0.28
CA TRP A 157 7.75 -9.46 -1.24
C TRP A 157 6.49 -10.19 -0.80
N GLY A 158 5.68 -10.61 -1.76
CA GLY A 158 4.46 -11.34 -1.48
C GLY A 158 4.06 -12.28 -2.60
N TRP A 159 3.00 -13.03 -2.35
CA TRP A 159 2.39 -13.96 -3.29
C TRP A 159 1.00 -13.48 -3.70
N ARG A 160 0.74 -13.43 -4.99
CA ARG A 160 -0.62 -13.25 -5.47
C ARG A 160 -1.38 -14.58 -5.27
N LYS A 161 -2.36 -14.57 -4.38
CA LYS A 161 -3.02 -15.75 -3.82
C LYS A 161 -3.53 -16.75 -4.87
N ASN A 162 -4.03 -16.27 -5.99
CA ASN A 162 -4.67 -17.13 -7.00
C ASN A 162 -3.73 -17.62 -8.10
N THR A 163 -2.54 -17.04 -8.24
CA THR A 163 -1.62 -17.33 -9.34
C THR A 163 -0.27 -17.83 -8.87
N GLN A 164 0.02 -17.77 -7.58
CA GLN A 164 1.35 -18.03 -6.98
C GLN A 164 2.47 -17.18 -7.64
N GLU A 165 2.12 -16.03 -8.17
CA GLU A 165 3.08 -15.07 -8.70
C GLU A 165 3.75 -14.33 -7.54
N ILE A 166 5.06 -14.13 -7.66
CA ILE A 166 5.84 -13.29 -6.73
C ILE A 166 5.64 -11.83 -7.14
N LEU A 167 5.44 -10.98 -6.14
CA LEU A 167 5.27 -9.53 -6.26
C LEU A 167 6.26 -8.77 -5.40
#